data_114c3e7c1a513dfa092f55533cf27ee9
#
_entry.id   114c3e7c1a513dfa092f55533cf27ee9
#
_cell.length_a   1.000
_cell.length_b   1.000
_cell.length_c   1.000
_cell.angle_alpha   90.00
_cell.angle_beta   90.00
_cell.angle_gamma   90.00
#
_symmetry.space_group_name_H-M   'P 1'
#
loop_
_entity.id
_entity.type
_entity.pdbx_description
1 polymer ?
#
loop_
_entity_poly.entity_id
_entity_poly.type
_entity_poly.pdbx_seq_one_letter_code
_entity_poly.pdbx_strand_id
1 'polypeptide(L)'
;MQCFIRDQTNTGWEFFDNPLAVLIATKAEEVRSVLDQVETATQQGYQCVGYVAYEAASALDTSLAVHPSTRPLAVFGIFKSCQRLTTLPSNKPSAVWLRPVMSCEEYTSKIQAIKTRLAHGESYQVNLTHTLQGTYEGEPLDLFATLYDAQPTAYAAFLHLNDLAIASVSPELFFCLDGDQITTQPMKGTAPRASNAEEDLANKHALENSEKDRSENIMIVDMIRNDLGRICQPGTITADNLFSIESLPTVWQQTSSVTGKTDARFSDILSTLFPCASITGAPKKRTMEIINALEDDARGIYTGCIGVLKPDRSMRFSVAIRTLVLDTDTRSASYGIGGGIVWDSAPLSEWQESLDKSRLL
;
A
#
# COMPACT_ATOMS: atom_id res chain seq x y z
N MET A 1 -0.03 -13.27 17.65
CA MET A 1 -0.40 -12.30 16.59
C MET A 1 -1.85 -11.92 16.77
N GLN A 2 -2.15 -10.62 16.76
CA GLN A 2 -3.51 -10.08 16.77
C GLN A 2 -3.69 -9.19 15.55
N CYS A 3 -4.87 -9.24 14.90
CA CYS A 3 -5.13 -8.42 13.73
C CYS A 3 -6.55 -7.85 13.77
N PHE A 4 -6.68 -6.59 13.35
CA PHE A 4 -7.96 -5.96 13.07
C PHE A 4 -7.98 -5.55 11.61
N ILE A 5 -8.95 -6.05 10.86
CA ILE A 5 -9.14 -5.73 9.44
C ILE A 5 -10.50 -5.07 9.27
N ARG A 6 -10.56 -3.95 8.55
CA ARG A 6 -11.81 -3.25 8.28
C ARG A 6 -12.74 -4.14 7.45
N ASP A 7 -13.95 -4.41 7.96
CA ASP A 7 -14.96 -5.16 7.23
C ASP A 7 -15.66 -4.23 6.22
N GLN A 8 -15.60 -4.57 4.93
CA GLN A 8 -16.27 -3.77 3.88
C GLN A 8 -17.75 -4.09 3.73
N THR A 9 -18.19 -5.26 4.13
CA THR A 9 -19.60 -5.67 4.04
C THR A 9 -20.45 -5.11 5.18
N ASN A 10 -19.80 -4.78 6.27
CA ASN A 10 -20.39 -4.18 7.47
C ASN A 10 -19.54 -3.00 7.94
N THR A 11 -20.10 -2.09 8.71
CA THR A 11 -19.38 -0.92 9.25
C THR A 11 -18.43 -1.25 10.40
N GLY A 12 -18.08 -2.53 10.63
CA GLY A 12 -17.31 -3.04 11.75
C GLY A 12 -15.88 -3.49 11.39
N TRP A 13 -15.33 -4.34 12.24
CA TRP A 13 -14.00 -4.90 12.17
C TRP A 13 -14.03 -6.41 12.24
N GLU A 14 -13.18 -7.08 11.48
CA GLU A 14 -12.83 -8.48 11.66
C GLU A 14 -11.61 -8.54 12.59
N PHE A 15 -11.80 -9.10 13.78
CA PHE A 15 -10.75 -9.30 14.77
C PHE A 15 -10.28 -10.74 14.75
N PHE A 16 -8.97 -10.92 14.61
CA PHE A 16 -8.29 -12.20 14.57
C PHE A 16 -7.30 -12.26 15.73
N ASP A 17 -7.38 -13.31 16.52
CA ASP A 17 -6.43 -13.60 17.61
C ASP A 17 -6.14 -15.09 17.70
N ASN A 18 -5.15 -15.45 18.52
CA ASN A 18 -4.76 -16.84 18.76
C ASN A 18 -4.55 -17.64 17.46
N PRO A 19 -3.60 -17.27 16.60
CA PRO A 19 -3.32 -17.99 15.37
C PRO A 19 -2.92 -19.43 15.65
N LEU A 20 -3.37 -20.37 14.80
CA LEU A 20 -2.93 -21.77 14.81
C LEU A 20 -1.45 -21.90 14.47
N ALA A 21 -0.97 -21.04 13.58
CA ALA A 21 0.41 -20.91 13.20
C ALA A 21 0.69 -19.50 12.68
N VAL A 22 1.94 -19.09 12.71
CA VAL A 22 2.44 -17.89 12.02
C VAL A 22 3.51 -18.34 11.04
N LEU A 23 3.26 -18.08 9.76
CA LEU A 23 4.20 -18.33 8.67
C LEU A 23 5.05 -17.10 8.45
N ILE A 24 6.38 -17.27 8.39
CA ILE A 24 7.33 -16.16 8.25
C ILE A 24 8.35 -16.53 7.18
N ALA A 25 8.54 -15.63 6.21
CA ALA A 25 9.64 -15.66 5.27
C ALA A 25 10.65 -14.57 5.62
N THR A 26 11.85 -14.95 6.00
CA THR A 26 12.96 -14.02 6.30
C THR A 26 13.93 -13.91 5.13
N LYS A 27 13.92 -14.91 4.22
CA LYS A 27 14.77 -14.98 3.05
C LYS A 27 13.94 -15.07 1.77
N ALA A 28 14.53 -14.64 0.66
CA ALA A 28 13.86 -14.63 -0.64
C ALA A 28 13.34 -16.02 -1.06
N GLU A 29 14.13 -17.06 -0.85
CA GLU A 29 13.77 -18.44 -1.20
C GLU A 29 12.57 -19.00 -0.41
N GLU A 30 12.23 -18.41 0.73
CA GLU A 30 11.12 -18.83 1.58
C GLU A 30 9.79 -18.20 1.16
N VAL A 31 9.80 -17.04 0.48
CA VAL A 31 8.61 -16.24 0.18
C VAL A 31 7.55 -17.05 -0.56
N ARG A 32 7.89 -17.66 -1.67
CA ARG A 32 6.93 -18.45 -2.46
C ARG A 32 6.36 -19.61 -1.65
N SER A 33 7.19 -20.31 -0.88
CA SER A 33 6.74 -21.40 0.00
C SER A 33 5.75 -20.93 1.05
N VAL A 34 5.98 -19.76 1.65
CA VAL A 34 5.04 -19.16 2.61
C VAL A 34 3.71 -18.82 1.94
N LEU A 35 3.72 -18.20 0.76
CA LEU A 35 2.50 -17.87 0.02
C LEU A 35 1.71 -19.12 -0.38
N ASP A 36 2.38 -20.19 -0.80
CA ASP A 36 1.74 -21.47 -1.15
C ASP A 36 1.14 -22.16 0.10
N GLN A 37 1.79 -22.07 1.26
CA GLN A 37 1.25 -22.55 2.53
C GLN A 37 0.03 -21.75 2.99
N VAL A 38 0.02 -20.43 2.80
CA VAL A 38 -1.13 -19.55 3.06
C VAL A 38 -2.33 -20.01 2.23
N GLU A 39 -2.15 -20.22 0.92
CA GLU A 39 -3.22 -20.69 0.06
C GLU A 39 -3.71 -22.09 0.46
N THR A 40 -2.80 -23.00 0.79
CA THR A 40 -3.15 -24.35 1.28
C THR A 40 -3.98 -24.28 2.56
N ALA A 41 -3.64 -23.39 3.49
CA ALA A 41 -4.40 -23.20 4.72
C ALA A 41 -5.83 -22.69 4.44
N THR A 42 -6.02 -21.78 3.47
CA THR A 42 -7.36 -21.31 3.10
C THR A 42 -8.20 -22.43 2.46
N GLN A 43 -7.59 -23.27 1.63
CA GLN A 43 -8.26 -24.46 1.06
C GLN A 43 -8.69 -25.49 2.13
N GLN A 44 -8.00 -25.49 3.29
CA GLN A 44 -8.36 -26.29 4.45
C GLN A 44 -9.43 -25.65 5.35
N GLY A 45 -9.97 -24.49 4.96
CA GLY A 45 -11.04 -23.81 5.68
C GLY A 45 -10.55 -22.76 6.69
N TYR A 46 -9.26 -22.40 6.70
CA TYR A 46 -8.72 -21.38 7.59
C TYR A 46 -8.70 -20.00 6.92
N GLN A 47 -8.65 -18.95 7.74
CA GLN A 47 -8.44 -17.58 7.29
C GLN A 47 -6.99 -17.17 7.53
N CYS A 48 -6.39 -16.44 6.60
CA CYS A 48 -5.01 -15.97 6.72
C CYS A 48 -4.95 -14.45 6.65
N VAL A 49 -4.25 -13.83 7.60
CA VAL A 49 -4.05 -12.37 7.64
C VAL A 49 -2.57 -12.09 7.76
N GLY A 50 -2.08 -11.14 6.96
CA GLY A 50 -0.67 -10.81 7.00
C GLY A 50 -0.25 -9.69 6.08
N TYR A 51 1.06 -9.60 5.86
CA TYR A 51 1.68 -8.64 4.97
C TYR A 51 2.76 -9.26 4.10
N VAL A 52 3.06 -8.58 2.99
CA VAL A 52 4.24 -8.83 2.15
C VAL A 52 5.01 -7.51 2.05
N ALA A 53 6.27 -7.51 2.47
CA ALA A 53 7.15 -6.35 2.43
C ALA A 53 7.60 -6.05 0.98
N TYR A 54 7.92 -4.79 0.70
CA TYR A 54 8.35 -4.36 -0.64
C TYR A 54 9.51 -5.18 -1.20
N GLU A 55 10.46 -5.55 -0.37
CA GLU A 55 11.66 -6.31 -0.77
C GLU A 55 11.38 -7.76 -1.16
N ALA A 56 10.17 -8.28 -0.86
CA ALA A 56 9.74 -9.58 -1.40
C ALA A 56 9.62 -9.56 -2.93
N ALA A 57 9.62 -8.39 -3.57
CA ALA A 57 9.57 -8.26 -5.02
C ALA A 57 10.66 -9.06 -5.73
N SER A 58 11.89 -9.05 -5.23
CA SER A 58 13.02 -9.81 -5.82
C SER A 58 12.87 -11.34 -5.68
N ALA A 59 12.08 -11.80 -4.71
CA ALA A 59 11.76 -13.21 -4.54
C ALA A 59 10.63 -13.67 -5.49
N LEU A 60 9.75 -12.74 -5.87
CA LEU A 60 8.62 -12.98 -6.80
C LEU A 60 9.05 -12.84 -8.26
N ASP A 61 9.92 -11.89 -8.56
CA ASP A 61 10.58 -11.68 -9.85
C ASP A 61 12.03 -11.26 -9.62
N THR A 62 12.97 -12.15 -9.94
CA THR A 62 14.42 -11.95 -9.74
C THR A 62 15.01 -10.82 -10.59
N SER A 63 14.24 -10.28 -11.54
CA SER A 63 14.67 -9.13 -12.34
C SER A 63 14.43 -7.78 -11.65
N LEU A 64 13.72 -7.76 -10.51
CA LEU A 64 13.38 -6.56 -9.77
C LEU A 64 14.46 -6.24 -8.71
N ALA A 65 15.03 -5.06 -8.79
CA ALA A 65 16.05 -4.60 -7.85
C ALA A 65 15.41 -4.02 -6.58
N VAL A 66 15.90 -4.48 -5.42
CA VAL A 66 15.49 -3.99 -4.10
C VAL A 66 16.68 -4.03 -3.14
N HIS A 67 16.65 -3.25 -2.08
CA HIS A 67 17.61 -3.33 -0.99
C HIS A 67 17.42 -4.61 -0.15
N PRO A 68 18.47 -5.11 0.52
CA PRO A 68 18.32 -6.17 1.51
C PRO A 68 17.41 -5.70 2.66
N SER A 69 16.43 -6.52 3.04
CA SER A 69 15.56 -6.23 4.19
C SER A 69 16.18 -6.78 5.48
N THR A 70 16.03 -6.03 6.57
CA THR A 70 16.35 -6.48 7.93
C THR A 70 15.13 -7.07 8.65
N ARG A 71 13.94 -6.92 8.05
CA ARG A 71 12.67 -7.45 8.58
C ARG A 71 12.16 -8.60 7.70
N PRO A 72 11.25 -9.44 8.21
CA PRO A 72 10.63 -10.50 7.41
C PRO A 72 10.00 -9.97 6.12
N LEU A 73 10.19 -10.72 5.03
CA LEU A 73 9.67 -10.40 3.70
C LEU A 73 8.17 -10.70 3.55
N ALA A 74 7.68 -11.70 4.29
CA ALA A 74 6.26 -12.00 4.38
C ALA A 74 5.94 -12.62 5.75
N VAL A 75 4.79 -12.23 6.30
CA VAL A 75 4.28 -12.78 7.56
C VAL A 75 2.79 -12.99 7.44
N PHE A 76 2.30 -14.19 7.76
CA PHE A 76 0.88 -14.53 7.76
C PHE A 76 0.51 -15.34 9.00
N GLY A 77 -0.49 -14.87 9.75
CA GLY A 77 -1.17 -15.67 10.77
C GLY A 77 -2.26 -16.54 10.14
N ILE A 78 -2.35 -17.80 10.55
CA ILE A 78 -3.41 -18.73 10.17
C ILE A 78 -4.43 -18.79 11.31
N PHE A 79 -5.70 -18.47 11.03
CA PHE A 79 -6.76 -18.38 12.03
C PHE A 79 -7.92 -19.32 11.68
N LYS A 80 -8.54 -19.90 12.71
CA LYS A 80 -9.73 -20.75 12.55
C LYS A 80 -10.96 -19.92 12.19
N SER A 81 -11.09 -18.74 12.79
CA SER A 81 -12.22 -17.84 12.61
C SER A 81 -11.83 -16.41 13.03
N CYS A 82 -12.66 -15.45 12.72
CA CYS A 82 -12.57 -14.08 13.27
C CYS A 82 -13.80 -13.77 14.12
N GLN A 83 -13.65 -12.79 15.00
CA GLN A 83 -14.76 -12.14 15.71
C GLN A 83 -15.13 -10.86 14.95
N ARG A 84 -16.44 -10.57 14.86
CA ARG A 84 -16.90 -9.29 14.32
C ARG A 84 -17.12 -8.29 15.44
N LEU A 85 -16.49 -7.13 15.33
CA LEU A 85 -16.61 -6.03 16.28
C LEU A 85 -17.19 -4.81 15.56
N THR A 86 -18.04 -4.06 16.24
CA THR A 86 -18.61 -2.81 15.71
C THR A 86 -17.63 -1.65 15.84
N THR A 87 -16.78 -1.65 16.89
CA THR A 87 -15.81 -0.61 17.19
C THR A 87 -14.47 -1.23 17.60
N LEU A 88 -13.40 -0.47 17.45
CA LEU A 88 -12.09 -0.85 18.00
C LEU A 88 -12.13 -0.79 19.55
N PRO A 89 -11.52 -1.75 20.25
CA PRO A 89 -11.49 -1.77 21.72
C PRO A 89 -10.38 -0.84 22.25
N SER A 90 -10.37 0.41 21.83
CA SER A 90 -9.34 1.39 22.17
C SER A 90 -9.90 2.79 22.19
N ASN A 91 -9.53 3.57 23.19
CA ASN A 91 -9.89 4.98 23.36
C ASN A 91 -8.94 5.75 24.31
N LYS A 92 -7.69 5.25 24.50
CA LYS A 92 -6.74 5.90 25.38
C LYS A 92 -5.89 6.92 24.63
N PRO A 93 -5.44 7.99 25.29
CA PRO A 93 -4.52 8.93 24.67
C PRO A 93 -3.23 8.26 24.21
N SER A 94 -2.82 8.62 23.01
CA SER A 94 -1.58 8.15 22.41
C SER A 94 -0.96 9.27 21.57
N ALA A 95 0.35 9.24 21.38
CA ALA A 95 1.06 10.25 20.61
C ALA A 95 2.25 9.62 19.87
N VAL A 96 2.62 10.20 18.73
CA VAL A 96 3.82 9.83 17.98
C VAL A 96 4.56 11.09 17.54
N TRP A 97 5.88 11.06 17.61
CA TRP A 97 6.76 12.16 17.20
C TRP A 97 7.75 11.65 16.18
N LEU A 98 7.61 12.12 14.96
CA LEU A 98 8.41 11.69 13.82
C LEU A 98 9.15 12.87 13.19
N ARG A 99 10.33 12.60 12.65
CA ARG A 99 11.12 13.56 11.88
C ARG A 99 11.65 12.89 10.61
N PRO A 100 11.79 13.64 9.50
CA PRO A 100 12.43 13.12 8.30
C PRO A 100 13.86 12.66 8.61
N VAL A 101 14.22 11.49 8.12
CA VAL A 101 15.60 10.99 8.15
C VAL A 101 16.42 11.68 7.07
N MET A 102 15.81 11.91 5.91
CA MET A 102 16.41 12.60 4.77
C MET A 102 16.18 14.11 4.87
N SER A 103 17.15 14.92 4.46
CA SER A 103 17.01 16.37 4.35
C SER A 103 16.26 16.79 3.08
N CYS A 104 15.73 18.03 3.09
CA CYS A 104 15.11 18.63 1.88
C CYS A 104 16.11 18.71 0.72
N GLU A 105 17.38 19.04 1.00
CA GLU A 105 18.42 19.16 0.00
C GLU A 105 18.72 17.82 -0.67
N GLU A 106 18.84 16.74 0.11
CA GLU A 106 19.02 15.38 -0.41
C GLU A 106 17.84 14.93 -1.25
N TYR A 107 16.60 15.12 -0.76
CA TYR A 107 15.40 14.75 -1.50
C TYR A 107 15.31 15.49 -2.84
N THR A 108 15.54 16.80 -2.83
CA THR A 108 15.50 17.62 -4.06
C THR A 108 16.63 17.25 -5.03
N SER A 109 17.82 16.90 -4.53
CA SER A 109 18.92 16.38 -5.35
C SER A 109 18.55 15.05 -6.04
N LYS A 110 17.91 14.13 -5.30
CA LYS A 110 17.43 12.85 -5.85
C LYS A 110 16.36 13.08 -6.92
N ILE A 111 15.46 14.06 -6.74
CA ILE A 111 14.48 14.45 -7.79
C ILE A 111 15.20 14.93 -9.06
N GLN A 112 16.25 15.75 -8.96
CA GLN A 112 17.02 16.18 -10.14
C GLN A 112 17.67 14.99 -10.86
N ALA A 113 18.22 14.04 -10.11
CA ALA A 113 18.76 12.81 -10.70
C ALA A 113 17.65 11.98 -11.41
N ILE A 114 16.44 11.90 -10.85
CA ILE A 114 15.30 11.27 -11.51
C ILE A 114 14.95 12.02 -12.78
N LYS A 115 14.80 13.35 -12.76
CA LYS A 115 14.46 14.16 -13.95
C LYS A 115 15.48 13.96 -15.07
N THR A 116 16.77 13.82 -14.75
CA THR A 116 17.80 13.49 -15.76
C THR A 116 17.52 12.14 -16.43
N ARG A 117 17.10 11.13 -15.67
CA ARG A 117 16.77 9.81 -16.22
C ARG A 117 15.47 9.83 -17.03
N LEU A 118 14.47 10.61 -16.58
CA LEU A 118 13.24 10.83 -17.35
C LEU A 118 13.53 11.49 -18.70
N ALA A 119 14.43 12.51 -18.73
CA ALA A 119 14.89 13.15 -19.96
C ALA A 119 15.57 12.20 -20.95
N HIS A 120 16.25 11.17 -20.44
CA HIS A 120 16.86 10.12 -21.25
C HIS A 120 15.86 9.02 -21.67
N GLY A 121 14.60 9.14 -21.28
CA GLY A 121 13.57 8.13 -21.61
C GLY A 121 13.68 6.82 -20.85
N GLU A 122 14.42 6.79 -19.72
CA GLU A 122 14.62 5.58 -18.93
C GLU A 122 13.35 5.16 -18.14
N SER A 123 12.51 6.13 -17.79
CA SER A 123 11.23 5.94 -17.12
C SER A 123 10.29 7.07 -17.47
N TYR A 124 8.98 6.89 -17.26
CA TYR A 124 7.98 7.96 -17.38
C TYR A 124 7.67 8.59 -16.03
N GLN A 125 7.74 7.81 -14.95
CA GLN A 125 7.49 8.21 -13.58
C GLN A 125 8.33 7.35 -12.64
N VAL A 126 8.83 7.95 -11.56
CA VAL A 126 9.54 7.25 -10.47
C VAL A 126 8.91 7.66 -9.15
N ASN A 127 8.41 6.71 -8.38
CA ASN A 127 7.93 6.99 -7.03
C ASN A 127 9.11 7.04 -6.05
N LEU A 128 9.55 8.25 -5.70
CA LEU A 128 10.64 8.48 -4.73
C LEU A 128 10.08 8.54 -3.32
N THR A 129 10.71 7.80 -2.41
CA THR A 129 10.27 7.71 -1.02
C THR A 129 11.37 8.06 -0.02
N HIS A 130 10.96 8.42 1.18
CA HIS A 130 11.82 8.55 2.34
C HIS A 130 11.05 8.21 3.61
N THR A 131 11.77 8.07 4.72
CA THR A 131 11.19 7.64 5.99
C THR A 131 11.20 8.78 7.01
N LEU A 132 10.12 8.89 7.76
CA LEU A 132 10.08 9.59 9.04
C LEU A 132 10.35 8.58 10.15
N GLN A 133 11.20 8.94 11.11
CA GLN A 133 11.52 8.11 12.28
C GLN A 133 11.37 8.89 13.58
N GLY A 134 11.09 8.17 14.66
CA GLY A 134 10.98 8.76 15.98
C GLY A 134 10.46 7.78 17.03
N THR A 135 9.69 8.31 17.98
CA THR A 135 9.19 7.56 19.13
C THR A 135 7.69 7.74 19.30
N TYR A 136 7.07 6.88 20.09
CA TYR A 136 5.66 6.96 20.40
C TYR A 136 5.38 6.65 21.88
N GLU A 137 4.23 7.12 22.36
CA GLU A 137 3.65 6.82 23.69
C GLU A 137 2.25 6.25 23.54
N GLY A 138 1.84 5.44 24.51
CA GLY A 138 0.56 4.74 24.52
C GLY A 138 0.69 3.32 23.92
N GLU A 139 -0.44 2.67 23.75
CA GLU A 139 -0.48 1.35 23.15
C GLU A 139 -0.60 1.45 21.61
N PRO A 140 0.02 0.54 20.85
CA PRO A 140 -0.05 0.57 19.38
C PRO A 140 -1.47 0.59 18.81
N LEU A 141 -2.43 -0.10 19.45
CA LEU A 141 -3.82 -0.11 19.03
C LEU A 141 -4.51 1.25 19.25
N ASP A 142 -4.12 1.98 20.30
CA ASP A 142 -4.65 3.34 20.54
C ASP A 142 -4.16 4.31 19.45
N LEU A 143 -2.89 4.22 19.04
CA LEU A 143 -2.37 4.97 17.89
C LEU A 143 -3.11 4.63 16.59
N PHE A 144 -3.35 3.34 16.34
CA PHE A 144 -4.14 2.93 15.17
C PHE A 144 -5.55 3.52 15.20
N ALA A 145 -6.24 3.49 16.34
CA ALA A 145 -7.56 4.08 16.48
C ALA A 145 -7.53 5.58 16.20
N THR A 146 -6.55 6.31 16.74
CA THR A 146 -6.36 7.75 16.49
C THR A 146 -6.14 8.04 14.99
N LEU A 147 -5.28 7.26 14.32
CA LEU A 147 -5.05 7.39 12.87
C LEU A 147 -6.32 7.10 12.06
N TYR A 148 -7.06 6.05 12.45
CA TYR A 148 -8.30 5.68 11.76
C TYR A 148 -9.39 6.74 11.93
N ASP A 149 -9.53 7.33 13.12
CA ASP A 149 -10.49 8.41 13.37
C ASP A 149 -10.15 9.67 12.56
N ALA A 150 -8.86 9.97 12.39
CA ALA A 150 -8.40 11.08 11.54
C ALA A 150 -8.62 10.81 10.04
N GLN A 151 -8.49 9.56 9.60
CA GLN A 151 -8.69 9.16 8.21
C GLN A 151 -9.39 7.79 8.12
N PRO A 152 -10.70 7.72 8.28
CA PRO A 152 -11.46 6.49 8.06
C PRO A 152 -11.29 5.99 6.62
N THR A 153 -10.93 4.71 6.47
CA THR A 153 -10.75 4.07 5.16
C THR A 153 -11.27 2.64 5.16
N ALA A 154 -11.70 2.18 3.99
CA ALA A 154 -12.18 0.82 3.78
C ALA A 154 -11.08 -0.25 3.89
N TYR A 155 -9.81 0.15 3.81
CA TYR A 155 -8.67 -0.78 3.77
C TYR A 155 -7.78 -0.67 5.03
N ALA A 156 -8.32 -0.13 6.11
CA ALA A 156 -7.60 -0.04 7.37
C ALA A 156 -7.30 -1.43 7.94
N ALA A 157 -6.08 -1.58 8.47
CA ALA A 157 -5.58 -2.81 9.06
C ALA A 157 -4.63 -2.54 10.22
N PHE A 158 -4.77 -3.28 11.29
CA PHE A 158 -3.83 -3.31 12.39
C PHE A 158 -3.33 -4.73 12.60
N LEU A 159 -2.02 -4.93 12.63
CA LEU A 159 -1.37 -6.20 12.91
C LEU A 159 -0.39 -6.01 14.06
N HIS A 160 -0.44 -6.90 15.04
CA HIS A 160 0.52 -6.92 16.15
C HIS A 160 1.10 -8.32 16.31
N LEU A 161 2.40 -8.45 16.14
CA LEU A 161 3.14 -9.69 16.26
C LEU A 161 4.43 -9.44 17.04
N ASN A 162 4.57 -10.07 18.23
CA ASN A 162 5.73 -9.91 19.11
C ASN A 162 6.05 -8.40 19.33
N ASP A 163 7.24 -7.99 18.94
CA ASP A 163 7.79 -6.63 19.03
C ASP A 163 7.33 -5.69 17.90
N LEU A 164 6.60 -6.19 16.90
CA LEU A 164 6.18 -5.44 15.72
C LEU A 164 4.68 -5.15 15.75
N ALA A 165 4.29 -3.88 15.67
CA ALA A 165 2.92 -3.49 15.37
C ALA A 165 2.86 -2.63 14.09
N ILE A 166 1.84 -2.87 13.27
CA ILE A 166 1.60 -2.21 12.00
C ILE A 166 0.22 -1.57 12.06
N ALA A 167 0.16 -0.25 11.97
CA ALA A 167 -1.07 0.53 11.97
C ALA A 167 -1.24 1.19 10.59
N SER A 168 -2.06 0.59 9.74
CA SER A 168 -2.28 1.04 8.36
C SER A 168 -3.67 1.62 8.17
N VAL A 169 -3.74 2.86 7.69
CA VAL A 169 -4.98 3.52 7.25
C VAL A 169 -4.90 3.78 5.73
N SER A 170 -4.49 2.76 5.00
CA SER A 170 -4.33 2.84 3.55
C SER A 170 -5.64 3.18 2.85
N PRO A 171 -5.66 4.18 1.94
CA PRO A 171 -6.81 4.45 1.10
C PRO A 171 -6.86 3.57 -0.15
N GLU A 172 -5.78 2.84 -0.49
CA GLU A 172 -5.60 2.23 -1.81
C GLU A 172 -5.78 0.71 -1.78
N LEU A 173 -6.70 0.22 -2.61
CA LEU A 173 -6.84 -1.20 -2.92
C LEU A 173 -5.70 -1.64 -3.85
N PHE A 174 -4.88 -2.58 -3.40
CA PHE A 174 -3.91 -3.24 -4.27
C PHE A 174 -4.62 -4.21 -5.21
N PHE A 175 -5.33 -5.18 -4.66
CA PHE A 175 -6.28 -6.01 -5.39
C PHE A 175 -7.29 -6.65 -4.43
N CYS A 176 -8.47 -7.00 -4.96
CA CYS A 176 -9.36 -7.97 -4.34
C CYS A 176 -9.72 -9.08 -5.36
N LEU A 177 -9.98 -10.26 -4.84
CA LEU A 177 -10.50 -11.40 -5.59
C LEU A 177 -11.81 -11.82 -4.92
N ASP A 178 -12.88 -11.94 -5.71
CA ASP A 178 -14.17 -12.46 -5.30
C ASP A 178 -14.61 -13.53 -6.30
N GLY A 179 -14.62 -14.78 -5.86
CA GLY A 179 -14.77 -15.92 -6.75
C GLY A 179 -13.67 -16.00 -7.80
N ASP A 180 -14.01 -15.74 -9.07
CA ASP A 180 -13.06 -15.67 -10.20
C ASP A 180 -12.74 -14.23 -10.65
N GLN A 181 -13.39 -13.23 -10.07
CA GLN A 181 -13.19 -11.82 -10.45
C GLN A 181 -12.12 -11.15 -9.62
N ILE A 182 -11.02 -10.79 -10.26
CA ILE A 182 -9.98 -9.92 -9.68
C ILE A 182 -10.28 -8.46 -10.02
N THR A 183 -10.11 -7.58 -9.04
CA THR A 183 -10.27 -6.12 -9.18
C THR A 183 -9.06 -5.42 -8.59
N THR A 184 -8.54 -4.42 -9.28
CA THR A 184 -7.55 -3.45 -8.77
C THR A 184 -8.14 -2.06 -8.87
N GLN A 185 -7.73 -1.16 -7.97
CA GLN A 185 -8.26 0.20 -7.96
C GLN A 185 -7.12 1.23 -7.73
N PRO A 186 -6.30 1.48 -8.76
CA PRO A 186 -5.24 2.47 -8.65
C PRO A 186 -5.79 3.88 -8.40
N MET A 187 -5.04 4.65 -7.61
CA MET A 187 -5.36 6.02 -7.26
C MET A 187 -4.27 6.96 -7.80
N LYS A 188 -4.67 7.97 -8.57
CA LYS A 188 -3.79 9.05 -9.02
C LYS A 188 -4.59 10.35 -9.11
N GLY A 189 -3.94 11.44 -8.70
CA GLY A 189 -4.59 12.75 -8.61
C GLY A 189 -5.36 12.94 -7.30
N THR A 190 -5.04 14.01 -6.61
CA THR A 190 -5.63 14.36 -5.31
C THR A 190 -5.85 15.86 -5.25
N ALA A 191 -6.99 16.28 -4.76
CA ALA A 191 -7.28 17.69 -4.47
C ALA A 191 -7.79 17.83 -3.02
N PRO A 192 -7.42 18.91 -2.30
CA PRO A 192 -7.85 19.11 -0.93
C PRO A 192 -9.37 19.35 -0.86
N ARG A 193 -9.98 18.91 0.24
CA ARG A 193 -11.33 19.34 0.62
C ARG A 193 -11.27 20.75 1.17
N ALA A 194 -12.33 21.51 0.98
CA ALA A 194 -12.47 22.86 1.55
C ALA A 194 -13.72 22.97 2.42
N SER A 195 -13.68 23.84 3.42
CA SER A 195 -14.84 24.11 4.30
C SER A 195 -15.92 24.93 3.59
N ASN A 196 -15.56 25.69 2.58
CA ASN A 196 -16.48 26.42 1.71
C ASN A 196 -16.92 25.49 0.56
N ALA A 197 -18.24 25.30 0.38
CA ALA A 197 -18.81 24.41 -0.62
C ALA A 197 -18.46 24.80 -2.08
N GLU A 198 -18.34 26.09 -2.37
CA GLU A 198 -17.98 26.58 -3.71
C GLU A 198 -16.51 26.24 -4.03
N GLU A 199 -15.60 26.48 -3.09
CA GLU A 199 -14.18 26.12 -3.20
C GLU A 199 -14.00 24.61 -3.27
N ASP A 200 -14.72 23.83 -2.44
CA ASP A 200 -14.67 22.37 -2.44
C ASP A 200 -15.10 21.79 -3.80
N LEU A 201 -16.15 22.34 -4.39
CA LEU A 201 -16.62 21.96 -5.71
C LEU A 201 -15.63 22.38 -6.81
N ALA A 202 -15.02 23.56 -6.69
CA ALA A 202 -13.99 24.03 -7.62
C ALA A 202 -12.76 23.11 -7.60
N ASN A 203 -12.29 22.69 -6.40
CA ASN A 203 -11.20 21.74 -6.25
C ASN A 203 -11.52 20.38 -6.90
N LYS A 204 -12.74 19.89 -6.72
CA LYS A 204 -13.23 18.67 -7.37
C LYS A 204 -13.19 18.81 -8.89
N HIS A 205 -13.75 19.90 -9.45
CA HIS A 205 -13.78 20.13 -10.89
C HIS A 205 -12.37 20.33 -11.46
N ALA A 206 -11.46 20.96 -10.72
CA ALA A 206 -10.07 21.10 -11.14
C ALA A 206 -9.40 19.72 -11.28
N LEU A 207 -9.63 18.83 -10.33
CA LEU A 207 -9.12 17.45 -10.39
C LEU A 207 -9.75 16.65 -11.55
N GLU A 208 -11.07 16.75 -11.75
CA GLU A 208 -11.78 16.08 -12.85
C GLU A 208 -11.24 16.48 -14.24
N ASN A 209 -10.79 17.72 -14.39
CA ASN A 209 -10.32 18.28 -15.65
C ASN A 209 -8.80 18.34 -15.77
N SER A 210 -8.05 17.81 -14.79
CA SER A 210 -6.59 17.78 -14.82
C SER A 210 -6.08 16.80 -15.87
N GLU A 211 -5.55 17.29 -16.97
CA GLU A 211 -4.93 16.46 -18.02
C GLU A 211 -3.73 15.68 -17.49
N LYS A 212 -2.96 16.28 -16.58
CA LYS A 212 -1.82 15.63 -15.93
C LYS A 212 -2.27 14.40 -15.14
N ASP A 213 -3.21 14.57 -14.20
CA ASP A 213 -3.67 13.48 -13.34
C ASP A 213 -4.33 12.36 -14.13
N ARG A 214 -5.10 12.70 -15.17
CA ARG A 214 -5.70 11.73 -16.11
C ARG A 214 -4.64 10.95 -16.88
N SER A 215 -3.59 11.61 -17.35
CA SER A 215 -2.49 10.96 -18.09
C SER A 215 -1.71 10.00 -17.19
N GLU A 216 -1.40 10.40 -15.96
CA GLU A 216 -0.77 9.53 -14.95
C GLU A 216 -1.65 8.34 -14.60
N ASN A 217 -2.95 8.55 -14.43
CA ASN A 217 -3.91 7.49 -14.13
C ASN A 217 -4.00 6.47 -15.28
N ILE A 218 -4.13 6.91 -16.54
CA ILE A 218 -4.15 6.01 -17.70
C ILE A 218 -2.88 5.18 -17.79
N MET A 219 -1.71 5.78 -17.55
CA MET A 219 -0.45 5.03 -17.59
C MET A 219 -0.44 3.89 -16.57
N ILE A 220 -0.92 4.12 -15.34
CA ILE A 220 -1.01 3.08 -14.32
C ILE A 220 -2.07 2.03 -14.68
N VAL A 221 -3.23 2.45 -15.20
CA VAL A 221 -4.28 1.54 -15.68
C VAL A 221 -3.74 0.61 -16.78
N ASP A 222 -2.98 1.12 -17.74
CA ASP A 222 -2.41 0.30 -18.81
C ASP A 222 -1.34 -0.68 -18.31
N MET A 223 -0.52 -0.27 -17.33
CA MET A 223 0.41 -1.18 -16.67
C MET A 223 -0.32 -2.33 -15.98
N ILE A 224 -1.36 -2.03 -15.21
CA ILE A 224 -2.17 -3.03 -14.50
C ILE A 224 -2.89 -3.94 -15.51
N ARG A 225 -3.45 -3.40 -16.59
CA ARG A 225 -4.04 -4.22 -17.67
C ARG A 225 -3.03 -5.18 -18.28
N ASN A 226 -1.81 -4.72 -18.49
CA ASN A 226 -0.72 -5.57 -18.99
C ASN A 226 -0.37 -6.68 -17.97
N ASP A 227 -0.24 -6.33 -16.69
CA ASP A 227 0.05 -7.30 -15.63
C ASP A 227 -1.10 -8.32 -15.50
N LEU A 228 -2.36 -7.88 -15.45
CA LEU A 228 -3.54 -8.76 -15.40
C LEU A 228 -3.65 -9.65 -16.66
N GLY A 229 -3.21 -9.15 -17.82
CA GLY A 229 -3.19 -9.91 -19.06
C GLY A 229 -2.37 -11.21 -19.00
N ARG A 230 -1.48 -11.32 -18.02
CA ARG A 230 -0.64 -12.53 -17.81
C ARG A 230 -1.34 -13.62 -17.00
N ILE A 231 -2.39 -13.28 -16.25
CA ILE A 231 -3.08 -14.20 -15.32
C ILE A 231 -4.58 -14.28 -15.54
N CYS A 232 -5.18 -13.36 -16.28
CA CYS A 232 -6.62 -13.36 -16.54
C CYS A 232 -6.96 -14.09 -17.83
N GLN A 233 -8.17 -14.60 -17.91
CA GLN A 233 -8.74 -15.21 -19.12
C GLN A 233 -8.79 -14.17 -20.25
N PRO A 234 -8.38 -14.53 -21.47
CA PRO A 234 -8.40 -13.61 -22.60
C PRO A 234 -9.79 -13.00 -22.85
N GLY A 235 -9.82 -11.68 -23.07
CA GLY A 235 -11.06 -10.94 -23.35
C GLY A 235 -11.90 -10.60 -22.14
N THR A 236 -11.46 -10.91 -20.90
CA THR A 236 -12.21 -10.60 -19.67
C THR A 236 -11.73 -9.33 -18.96
N ILE A 237 -10.61 -8.78 -19.38
CA ILE A 237 -10.06 -7.57 -18.74
C ILE A 237 -10.83 -6.35 -19.22
N THR A 238 -11.41 -5.61 -18.26
CA THR A 238 -12.06 -4.32 -18.51
C THR A 238 -11.44 -3.24 -17.63
N ALA A 239 -11.49 -2.00 -18.10
CA ALA A 239 -11.11 -0.83 -17.33
C ALA A 239 -12.38 0.03 -17.21
N ASP A 240 -12.93 0.07 -16.02
CA ASP A 240 -14.21 0.70 -15.73
C ASP A 240 -14.03 1.86 -14.77
N ASN A 241 -15.03 2.76 -14.71
CA ASN A 241 -15.02 3.91 -13.81
C ASN A 241 -13.74 4.75 -13.94
N LEU A 242 -13.23 4.91 -15.17
CA LEU A 242 -12.03 5.71 -15.41
C LEU A 242 -12.22 7.14 -14.89
N PHE A 243 -11.24 7.61 -14.12
CA PHE A 243 -11.20 8.97 -13.55
C PHE A 243 -12.36 9.29 -12.60
N SER A 244 -12.93 8.30 -11.94
CA SER A 244 -13.93 8.54 -10.92
C SER A 244 -13.35 9.33 -9.76
N ILE A 245 -14.11 10.33 -9.26
CA ILE A 245 -13.69 11.12 -8.11
C ILE A 245 -14.39 10.59 -6.86
N GLU A 246 -13.60 10.08 -5.94
CA GLU A 246 -14.05 9.62 -4.63
C GLU A 246 -13.90 10.73 -3.59
N SER A 247 -14.91 10.86 -2.73
CA SER A 247 -14.90 11.79 -1.59
C SER A 247 -14.30 11.10 -0.38
N LEU A 248 -13.08 11.48 -0.01
CA LEU A 248 -12.48 11.12 1.26
C LEU A 248 -12.66 12.27 2.28
N PRO A 249 -12.49 12.03 3.57
CA PRO A 249 -12.72 13.08 4.59
C PRO A 249 -11.91 14.37 4.37
N THR A 250 -10.66 14.24 3.90
CA THR A 250 -9.71 15.36 3.77
C THR A 250 -9.38 15.72 2.33
N VAL A 251 -9.69 14.85 1.36
CA VAL A 251 -9.33 15.03 -0.04
C VAL A 251 -10.38 14.48 -1.00
N TRP A 252 -10.41 15.03 -2.22
CA TRP A 252 -10.94 14.41 -3.40
C TRP A 252 -9.86 13.53 -4.01
N GLN A 253 -10.20 12.28 -4.34
CA GLN A 253 -9.24 11.32 -4.88
C GLN A 253 -9.72 10.80 -6.23
N GLN A 254 -8.86 10.83 -7.25
CA GLN A 254 -9.18 10.23 -8.53
C GLN A 254 -8.79 8.75 -8.54
N THR A 255 -9.71 7.88 -8.94
CA THR A 255 -9.55 6.42 -9.02
C THR A 255 -9.97 5.89 -10.37
N SER A 256 -9.48 4.71 -10.71
CA SER A 256 -9.96 3.91 -11.85
C SER A 256 -10.02 2.45 -11.42
N SER A 257 -10.92 1.67 -12.00
CA SER A 257 -11.02 0.24 -11.70
C SER A 257 -10.57 -0.59 -12.90
N VAL A 258 -9.75 -1.62 -12.66
CA VAL A 258 -9.41 -2.63 -13.66
C VAL A 258 -9.82 -3.98 -13.13
N THR A 259 -10.64 -4.69 -13.89
CA THR A 259 -11.18 -6.00 -13.50
C THR A 259 -10.82 -7.05 -14.53
N GLY A 260 -10.83 -8.32 -14.11
CA GLY A 260 -10.64 -9.45 -15.01
C GLY A 260 -11.06 -10.75 -14.32
N LYS A 261 -11.15 -11.85 -15.09
CA LYS A 261 -11.44 -13.18 -14.55
C LYS A 261 -10.19 -14.03 -14.49
N THR A 262 -9.93 -14.63 -13.32
CA THR A 262 -8.73 -15.44 -13.11
C THR A 262 -8.99 -16.60 -12.15
N ASP A 263 -8.34 -17.73 -12.42
CA ASP A 263 -8.19 -18.86 -11.51
C ASP A 263 -6.76 -18.97 -10.94
N ALA A 264 -5.93 -17.94 -11.17
CA ALA A 264 -4.55 -17.90 -10.72
C ALA A 264 -4.43 -18.08 -9.20
N ARG A 265 -3.35 -18.70 -8.78
CA ARG A 265 -3.01 -18.90 -7.36
C ARG A 265 -2.58 -17.59 -6.72
N PHE A 266 -2.67 -17.49 -5.40
CA PHE A 266 -2.25 -16.31 -4.66
C PHE A 266 -0.79 -15.92 -4.95
N SER A 267 0.11 -16.91 -4.98
CA SER A 267 1.52 -16.67 -5.30
C SER A 267 1.74 -16.15 -6.74
N ASP A 268 0.90 -16.56 -7.70
CA ASP A 268 0.99 -16.11 -9.09
C ASP A 268 0.40 -14.71 -9.27
N ILE A 269 -0.69 -14.40 -8.57
CA ILE A 269 -1.26 -13.04 -8.51
C ILE A 269 -0.20 -12.06 -7.98
N LEU A 270 0.45 -12.39 -6.85
CA LEU A 270 1.51 -11.55 -6.30
C LEU A 270 2.72 -11.46 -7.24
N SER A 271 3.19 -12.57 -7.80
CA SER A 271 4.33 -12.55 -8.75
C SER A 271 4.07 -11.66 -9.98
N THR A 272 2.81 -11.45 -10.31
CA THR A 272 2.40 -10.64 -11.47
C THR A 272 2.20 -9.18 -11.14
N LEU A 273 1.49 -8.89 -10.04
CA LEU A 273 1.09 -7.52 -9.70
C LEU A 273 2.10 -6.79 -8.79
N PHE A 274 2.84 -7.55 -7.95
CA PHE A 274 3.68 -6.95 -6.91
C PHE A 274 5.07 -6.50 -7.45
N PRO A 275 5.59 -5.37 -6.96
CA PRO A 275 4.91 -4.36 -6.17
C PRO A 275 3.87 -3.59 -7.01
N CYS A 276 2.94 -2.90 -6.32
CA CYS A 276 1.91 -2.12 -6.99
C CYS A 276 2.52 -1.08 -7.95
N ALA A 277 1.91 -0.92 -9.12
CA ALA A 277 2.40 0.02 -10.14
C ALA A 277 2.39 1.48 -9.68
N SER A 278 1.37 1.87 -8.87
CA SER A 278 1.19 3.24 -8.38
C SER A 278 2.33 3.73 -7.47
N ILE A 279 3.00 2.79 -6.76
CA ILE A 279 4.08 3.09 -5.80
C ILE A 279 5.48 2.76 -6.33
N THR A 280 5.61 2.42 -7.61
CA THR A 280 6.87 2.17 -8.30
C THR A 280 7.05 3.16 -9.46
N GLY A 281 6.51 2.86 -10.61
CA GLY A 281 6.53 3.68 -11.83
C GLY A 281 6.61 2.81 -13.08
N ALA A 282 6.82 3.46 -14.23
CA ALA A 282 6.72 2.81 -15.53
C ALA A 282 7.95 3.10 -16.42
N PRO A 283 8.60 2.08 -16.98
CA PRO A 283 8.41 0.62 -16.83
C PRO A 283 8.88 0.10 -15.46
N LYS A 284 8.13 -0.84 -14.83
CA LYS A 284 8.35 -1.31 -13.46
C LYS A 284 9.81 -1.69 -13.18
N LYS A 285 10.39 -2.60 -13.98
CA LYS A 285 11.76 -3.08 -13.79
C LYS A 285 12.77 -1.94 -13.76
N ARG A 286 12.80 -1.11 -14.82
CA ARG A 286 13.77 -0.01 -14.92
C ARG A 286 13.58 1.01 -13.81
N THR A 287 12.34 1.29 -13.47
CA THR A 287 12.04 2.22 -12.38
C THR A 287 12.51 1.69 -11.03
N MET A 288 12.36 0.38 -10.75
CA MET A 288 12.87 -0.22 -9.51
C MET A 288 14.41 -0.22 -9.43
N GLU A 289 15.11 -0.35 -10.56
CA GLU A 289 16.56 -0.14 -10.61
C GLU A 289 16.95 1.31 -10.23
N ILE A 290 16.16 2.29 -10.70
CA ILE A 290 16.38 3.71 -10.38
C ILE A 290 16.09 3.96 -8.89
N ILE A 291 14.99 3.45 -8.37
CA ILE A 291 14.62 3.55 -6.95
C ILE A 291 15.74 2.95 -6.08
N ASN A 292 16.16 1.73 -6.38
CA ASN A 292 17.21 1.03 -5.64
C ASN A 292 18.56 1.78 -5.64
N ALA A 293 18.84 2.52 -6.70
CA ALA A 293 20.08 3.33 -6.80
C ALA A 293 19.99 4.69 -6.08
N LEU A 294 18.78 5.19 -5.80
CA LEU A 294 18.56 6.52 -5.24
C LEU A 294 18.07 6.50 -3.79
N GLU A 295 17.29 5.51 -3.40
CA GLU A 295 16.92 5.32 -2.00
C GLU A 295 18.06 4.62 -1.26
N ASP A 296 18.36 5.03 -0.02
CA ASP A 296 19.53 4.52 0.70
C ASP A 296 19.17 3.28 1.54
N ASP A 297 17.88 3.10 1.88
CA ASP A 297 17.40 2.07 2.78
C ASP A 297 16.27 1.24 2.15
N ALA A 298 16.04 0.06 2.74
CA ALA A 298 14.89 -0.78 2.41
C ALA A 298 13.58 -0.08 2.82
N ARG A 299 12.54 -0.18 1.99
CA ARG A 299 11.20 0.35 2.27
C ARG A 299 10.47 -0.45 3.35
N GLY A 300 10.78 -1.74 3.48
CA GLY A 300 10.17 -2.65 4.43
C GLY A 300 8.68 -2.89 4.14
N ILE A 301 7.85 -2.72 5.17
CA ILE A 301 6.39 -2.88 5.05
C ILE A 301 5.78 -1.78 4.20
N TYR A 302 6.30 -0.56 4.29
CA TYR A 302 5.85 0.56 3.47
C TYR A 302 5.97 0.23 1.99
N THR A 303 4.92 0.55 1.22
CA THR A 303 4.77 0.20 -0.20
C THR A 303 4.74 -1.31 -0.52
N GLY A 304 4.72 -2.17 0.50
CA GLY A 304 4.30 -3.56 0.38
C GLY A 304 2.78 -3.70 0.32
N CYS A 305 2.24 -4.82 0.77
CA CYS A 305 0.79 -4.99 0.88
C CYS A 305 0.39 -5.69 2.19
N ILE A 306 -0.83 -5.39 2.65
CA ILE A 306 -1.43 -5.97 3.86
C ILE A 306 -2.81 -6.48 3.49
N GLY A 307 -3.19 -7.68 3.96
CA GLY A 307 -4.50 -8.19 3.61
C GLY A 307 -4.91 -9.49 4.27
N VAL A 308 -6.03 -9.99 3.78
CA VAL A 308 -6.71 -11.20 4.27
C VAL A 308 -7.07 -12.11 3.10
N LEU A 309 -6.92 -13.42 3.34
CA LEU A 309 -7.42 -14.49 2.46
C LEU A 309 -8.42 -15.33 3.25
N LYS A 310 -9.51 -15.72 2.61
CA LYS A 310 -10.59 -16.51 3.22
C LYS A 310 -10.80 -17.85 2.49
N PRO A 311 -11.47 -18.84 3.14
CA PRO A 311 -11.69 -20.17 2.57
C PRO A 311 -12.49 -20.20 1.26
N ASP A 312 -13.37 -19.22 1.04
CA ASP A 312 -14.18 -19.04 -0.17
C ASP A 312 -13.36 -18.47 -1.35
N ARG A 313 -12.03 -18.47 -1.23
CA ARG A 313 -11.10 -17.87 -2.17
C ARG A 313 -11.18 -16.35 -2.25
N SER A 314 -11.98 -15.69 -1.42
CA SER A 314 -11.94 -14.23 -1.39
C SER A 314 -10.63 -13.74 -0.79
N MET A 315 -10.05 -12.72 -1.44
CA MET A 315 -8.80 -12.08 -1.03
C MET A 315 -8.97 -10.57 -1.10
N ARG A 316 -8.36 -9.87 -0.16
CA ARG A 316 -8.32 -8.40 -0.20
C ARG A 316 -7.00 -7.91 0.36
N PHE A 317 -6.26 -7.17 -0.46
CA PHE A 317 -4.98 -6.58 -0.12
C PHE A 317 -4.98 -5.09 -0.42
N SER A 318 -4.49 -4.30 0.52
CA SER A 318 -4.23 -2.88 0.36
C SER A 318 -2.74 -2.64 0.11
N VAL A 319 -2.42 -1.56 -0.58
CA VAL A 319 -1.05 -1.05 -0.64
C VAL A 319 -0.68 -0.49 0.73
N ALA A 320 0.45 -0.88 1.30
CA ALA A 320 0.86 -0.45 2.64
C ALA A 320 1.43 0.99 2.61
N ILE A 321 0.57 1.98 2.32
CA ILE A 321 0.82 3.41 2.45
C ILE A 321 -0.01 3.97 3.61
N ARG A 322 0.29 5.15 4.10
CA ARG A 322 -0.35 5.69 5.32
C ARG A 322 -0.24 4.67 6.46
N THR A 323 0.95 4.10 6.61
CA THR A 323 1.21 2.95 7.48
C THR A 323 2.32 3.30 8.46
N LEU A 324 1.97 3.27 9.74
CA LEU A 324 2.89 3.44 10.85
C LEU A 324 3.40 2.06 11.29
N VAL A 325 4.70 1.90 11.37
CA VAL A 325 5.38 0.68 11.84
C VAL A 325 6.01 0.98 13.18
N LEU A 326 5.65 0.21 14.19
CA LEU A 326 6.00 0.41 15.59
C LEU A 326 6.82 -0.78 16.09
N ASP A 327 7.92 -0.50 16.74
CA ASP A 327 8.68 -1.47 17.52
C ASP A 327 8.30 -1.29 19.00
N THR A 328 7.69 -2.33 19.58
CA THR A 328 7.12 -2.23 20.92
C THR A 328 8.16 -2.40 22.03
N ASP A 329 9.31 -3.01 21.73
CA ASP A 329 10.40 -3.17 22.68
C ASP A 329 11.20 -1.87 22.83
N THR A 330 11.50 -1.21 21.73
CA THR A 330 12.28 0.05 21.71
C THR A 330 11.42 1.30 21.78
N ARG A 331 10.11 1.17 21.64
CA ARG A 331 9.18 2.31 21.49
C ARG A 331 9.52 3.23 20.32
N SER A 332 10.15 2.70 19.30
CA SER A 332 10.45 3.43 18.08
C SER A 332 9.31 3.33 17.08
N ALA A 333 9.18 4.35 16.24
CA ALA A 333 8.17 4.43 15.19
C ALA A 333 8.81 4.85 13.88
N SER A 334 8.32 4.26 12.78
CA SER A 334 8.71 4.66 11.41
C SER A 334 7.47 4.80 10.52
N TYR A 335 7.52 5.77 9.62
CA TYR A 335 6.44 6.07 8.69
C TYR A 335 7.00 6.45 7.33
N GLY A 336 6.73 5.65 6.32
CA GLY A 336 7.16 5.92 4.95
C GLY A 336 6.29 6.96 4.27
N ILE A 337 6.92 7.89 3.55
CA ILE A 337 6.26 8.89 2.71
C ILE A 337 6.98 9.03 1.38
N GLY A 338 6.32 9.64 0.40
CA GLY A 338 6.91 9.87 -0.93
C GLY A 338 5.86 10.27 -1.96
N GLY A 339 6.30 10.39 -3.20
CA GLY A 339 5.44 10.79 -4.31
C GLY A 339 5.97 10.35 -5.67
N GLY A 340 5.10 10.36 -6.68
CA GLY A 340 5.43 10.07 -8.06
C GLY A 340 6.10 11.25 -8.73
N ILE A 341 7.38 11.14 -9.04
CA ILE A 341 8.16 12.18 -9.71
C ILE A 341 8.01 12.00 -11.22
N VAL A 342 7.53 13.03 -11.88
CA VAL A 342 7.38 13.15 -13.34
C VAL A 342 8.24 14.31 -13.87
N TRP A 343 8.29 14.46 -15.19
CA TRP A 343 9.10 15.51 -15.82
C TRP A 343 8.82 16.92 -15.30
N ASP A 344 7.55 17.25 -15.09
CA ASP A 344 7.11 18.59 -14.65
C ASP A 344 7.14 18.77 -13.12
N SER A 345 7.55 17.77 -12.36
CA SER A 345 7.67 17.85 -10.91
C SER A 345 8.63 18.94 -10.46
N ALA A 346 8.15 19.81 -9.54
CA ALA A 346 8.94 20.85 -8.90
C ALA A 346 9.51 20.34 -7.57
N PRO A 347 10.83 20.25 -7.39
CA PRO A 347 11.45 19.54 -6.27
C PRO A 347 10.97 19.97 -4.88
N LEU A 348 10.84 21.28 -4.64
CA LEU A 348 10.36 21.80 -3.35
C LEU A 348 8.87 21.50 -3.10
N SER A 349 8.05 21.51 -4.16
CA SER A 349 6.64 21.16 -4.07
C SER A 349 6.47 19.68 -3.73
N GLU A 350 7.26 18.80 -4.37
CA GLU A 350 7.24 17.36 -4.09
C GLU A 350 7.70 17.05 -2.65
N TRP A 351 8.71 17.76 -2.16
CA TRP A 351 9.13 17.66 -0.77
C TRP A 351 7.99 18.03 0.18
N GLN A 352 7.34 19.19 -0.04
CA GLN A 352 6.24 19.63 0.80
C GLN A 352 5.05 18.66 0.74
N GLU A 353 4.69 18.18 -0.47
CA GLU A 353 3.64 17.19 -0.66
C GLU A 353 3.94 15.89 0.10
N SER A 354 5.21 15.44 0.08
CA SER A 354 5.59 14.23 0.82
C SER A 354 5.36 14.40 2.32
N LEU A 355 5.72 15.56 2.90
CA LEU A 355 5.48 15.87 4.31
C LEU A 355 3.99 16.01 4.64
N ASP A 356 3.19 16.60 3.74
CA ASP A 356 1.76 16.76 3.94
C ASP A 356 1.03 15.42 4.09
N LYS A 357 1.58 14.34 3.50
CA LYS A 357 1.08 12.97 3.67
C LYS A 357 1.25 12.43 5.10
N SER A 358 2.08 13.07 5.93
CA SER A 358 2.26 12.70 7.34
C SER A 358 1.41 13.53 8.33
N ARG A 359 0.61 14.49 7.86
CA ARG A 359 -0.25 15.33 8.73
C ARG A 359 -1.34 14.57 9.50
N LEU A 360 -1.47 13.30 9.26
CA LEU A 360 -2.37 12.40 10.00
C LEU A 360 -1.84 12.03 11.40
N LEU A 361 -0.56 12.28 11.64
CA LEU A 361 0.19 11.86 12.84
C LEU A 361 0.22 12.98 13.91
#